data_6578977a17020f54d029f49d2cb8a0c0
#
_entry.id   6578977a17020f54d029f49d2cb8a0c0
#
_cell.length_a   1.000
_cell.length_b   1.000
_cell.length_c   1.000
_cell.angle_alpha   90.00
_cell.angle_beta   90.00
_cell.angle_gamma   90.00
#
_symmetry.space_group_name_H-M   'P 1'
#
loop_
_entity.id
_entity.type
_entity.pdbx_description
1 polymer ?
#
loop_
_entity_poly.entity_id
_entity_poly.type
_entity_poly.pdbx_seq_one_letter_code
_entity_poly.pdbx_strand_id
1 'polypeptide(L)'
;MDEAVRRDLALATKILKEGGASEVYVFGSALADEMRPGSDLDLAVRGIPPERYFRVGGQVMLAVSRPVDIIDLDSPTPFTEFLIRKGKLRRVG
;
A
#
# COMPACT_ATOMS: atom_id res chain seq x y z
N MET A 1 -8.09 -5.21 13.22
CA MET A 1 -7.20 -4.08 12.88
C MET A 1 -7.54 -2.91 13.78
N ASP A 2 -6.55 -2.32 14.44
CA ASP A 2 -6.84 -1.26 15.37
C ASP A 2 -7.19 0.06 14.66
N GLU A 3 -7.70 1.02 15.42
CA GLU A 3 -8.21 2.29 14.89
C GLU A 3 -7.14 3.11 14.18
N ALA A 4 -5.93 3.15 14.75
CA ALA A 4 -4.83 3.91 14.16
C ALA A 4 -4.42 3.32 12.80
N VAL A 5 -4.37 1.99 12.70
CA VAL A 5 -4.04 1.31 11.44
C VAL A 5 -5.12 1.56 10.40
N ARG A 6 -6.40 1.49 10.80
CA ARG A 6 -7.51 1.78 9.87
C ARG A 6 -7.44 3.19 9.33
N ARG A 7 -7.13 4.15 10.21
CA ARG A 7 -7.02 5.56 9.81
C ARG A 7 -5.88 5.75 8.81
N ASP A 8 -4.72 5.18 9.11
CA ASP A 8 -3.56 5.26 8.21
C ASP A 8 -3.87 4.60 6.87
N LEU A 9 -4.50 3.42 6.88
CA LEU A 9 -4.85 2.72 5.66
C LEU A 9 -5.85 3.51 4.82
N ALA A 10 -6.89 4.08 5.45
CA ALA A 10 -7.89 4.87 4.74
C ALA A 10 -7.26 6.11 4.11
N LEU A 11 -6.39 6.80 4.85
CA LEU A 11 -5.72 7.99 4.37
C LEU A 11 -4.76 7.67 3.23
N ALA A 12 -3.96 6.62 3.39
CA ALA A 12 -3.03 6.18 2.35
C ALA A 12 -3.79 5.80 1.07
N THR A 13 -4.88 5.04 1.20
CA THR A 13 -5.70 4.63 0.06
C THR A 13 -6.26 5.84 -0.68
N LYS A 14 -6.77 6.83 0.06
CA LYS A 14 -7.30 8.05 -0.55
C LYS A 14 -6.23 8.78 -1.36
N ILE A 15 -5.05 8.98 -0.77
CA ILE A 15 -3.96 9.68 -1.44
C ILE A 15 -3.52 8.93 -2.70
N LEU A 16 -3.38 7.61 -2.60
CA LEU A 16 -2.97 6.79 -3.73
C LEU A 16 -4.00 6.83 -4.86
N LYS A 17 -5.29 6.75 -4.54
CA LYS A 17 -6.36 6.83 -5.55
C LYS A 17 -6.37 8.21 -6.20
N GLU A 18 -6.24 9.27 -5.44
CA GLU A 18 -6.19 10.62 -5.98
C GLU A 18 -4.93 10.83 -6.83
N GLY A 19 -3.87 10.12 -6.52
CA GLY A 19 -2.62 10.16 -7.30
C GLY A 19 -2.63 9.35 -8.58
N GLY A 20 -3.71 8.62 -8.86
CA GLY A 20 -3.88 7.87 -10.10
C GLY A 20 -3.97 6.36 -9.95
N ALA A 21 -3.87 5.81 -8.73
CA ALA A 21 -3.98 4.37 -8.56
C ALA A 21 -5.36 3.88 -8.95
N SER A 22 -5.42 2.87 -9.83
CA SER A 22 -6.67 2.21 -10.17
C SER A 22 -7.03 1.15 -9.15
N GLU A 23 -6.02 0.57 -8.49
CA GLU A 23 -6.19 -0.48 -7.49
C GLU A 23 -5.16 -0.29 -6.37
N VAL A 24 -5.60 -0.49 -5.13
CA VAL A 24 -4.74 -0.45 -3.96
C VAL A 24 -4.95 -1.72 -3.15
N TYR A 25 -3.86 -2.34 -2.72
CA TYR A 25 -3.87 -3.60 -1.98
C TYR A 25 -3.02 -3.48 -0.73
N VAL A 26 -3.34 -4.30 0.28
CA VAL A 26 -2.46 -4.52 1.44
C VAL A 26 -1.82 -5.89 1.35
N PHE A 27 -0.64 -6.02 1.92
CA PHE A 27 0.02 -7.32 2.08
C PHE A 27 0.81 -7.31 3.40
N GLY A 28 1.53 -8.40 3.68
CA GLY A 28 2.32 -8.50 4.91
C GLY A 28 1.46 -8.58 6.16
N SER A 29 1.88 -7.90 7.23
CA SER A 29 1.22 -7.99 8.54
C SER A 29 -0.23 -7.55 8.52
N ALA A 30 -0.58 -6.55 7.70
CA ALA A 30 -1.97 -6.09 7.60
C ALA A 30 -2.87 -7.16 7.02
N LEU A 31 -2.37 -7.93 6.06
CA LEU A 31 -3.12 -9.03 5.45
C LEU A 31 -3.40 -10.14 6.46
N ALA A 32 -2.43 -10.45 7.31
CA ALA A 32 -2.52 -11.49 8.32
C ALA A 32 -3.18 -11.00 9.61
N ASP A 33 -3.57 -9.73 9.67
CA ASP A 33 -4.13 -9.09 10.86
C ASP A 33 -3.18 -9.17 12.07
N GLU A 34 -1.88 -9.09 11.79
CA GLU A 34 -0.83 -9.17 12.81
C GLU A 34 -0.17 -7.81 13.08
N MET A 35 -0.83 -6.72 12.67
CA MET A 35 -0.31 -5.37 12.88
C MET A 35 -0.24 -5.04 14.36
N ARG A 36 0.90 -4.49 14.77
CA ARG A 36 1.14 -4.01 16.12
C ARG A 36 1.50 -2.54 16.07
N PRO A 37 1.45 -1.82 17.20
CA PRO A 37 1.97 -0.45 17.24
C PRO A 37 3.40 -0.44 16.69
N GLY A 38 3.66 0.42 15.71
CA GLY A 38 4.96 0.52 15.08
C GLY A 38 5.21 -0.44 13.92
N SER A 39 4.28 -1.33 13.60
CA SER A 39 4.40 -2.17 12.39
C SER A 39 4.33 -1.32 11.13
N ASP A 40 5.14 -1.67 10.12
CA ASP A 40 5.08 -1.02 8.81
C ASP A 40 3.78 -1.40 8.10
N LEU A 41 3.25 -0.46 7.33
CA LEU A 41 2.09 -0.71 6.49
C LEU A 41 2.58 -1.01 5.07
N ASP A 42 2.30 -2.23 4.60
CA ASP A 42 2.75 -2.69 3.29
C ASP A 42 1.62 -2.58 2.27
N LEU A 43 1.82 -1.76 1.25
CA LEU A 43 0.83 -1.47 0.22
C LEU A 43 1.37 -1.79 -1.16
N ALA A 44 0.46 -2.21 -2.05
CA ALA A 44 0.77 -2.44 -3.45
C ALA A 44 -0.25 -1.70 -4.30
N VAL A 45 0.19 -1.13 -5.43
CA VAL A 45 -0.67 -0.29 -6.26
C VAL A 45 -0.54 -0.66 -7.73
N ARG A 46 -1.61 -0.35 -8.50
CA ARG A 46 -1.60 -0.35 -9.97
C ARG A 46 -2.08 0.99 -10.48
N GLY A 47 -1.54 1.39 -11.62
CA GLY A 47 -2.09 2.52 -12.37
C GLY A 47 -1.45 3.86 -12.10
N ILE A 48 -0.58 4.00 -11.12
CA ILE A 48 0.08 5.29 -10.87
C ILE A 48 1.13 5.51 -11.97
N PRO A 49 1.05 6.64 -12.71
CA PRO A 49 2.06 6.92 -13.73
C PRO A 49 3.46 7.01 -13.11
N PRO A 50 4.49 6.47 -13.79
CA PRO A 50 5.86 6.47 -13.24
C PRO A 50 6.35 7.85 -12.80
N GLU A 51 5.98 8.90 -13.54
CA GLU A 51 6.39 10.27 -13.25
C GLU A 51 5.76 10.83 -11.98
N ARG A 52 4.72 10.18 -11.45
CA ARG A 52 4.04 10.60 -10.22
C ARG A 52 4.32 9.69 -9.04
N TYR A 53 4.90 8.53 -9.30
CA TYR A 53 4.99 7.46 -8.30
C TYR A 53 5.69 7.91 -7.01
N PHE A 54 6.86 8.51 -7.13
CA PHE A 54 7.62 8.94 -5.96
C PHE A 54 6.96 10.12 -5.23
N ARG A 55 6.36 11.04 -5.98
CA ARG A 55 5.66 12.17 -5.35
C ARG A 55 4.46 11.70 -4.55
N VAL A 56 3.65 10.81 -5.13
CA VAL A 56 2.46 10.28 -4.44
C VAL A 56 2.87 9.44 -3.24
N GLY A 57 3.89 8.59 -3.39
CA GLY A 57 4.44 7.82 -2.27
C GLY A 57 4.93 8.70 -1.14
N GLY A 58 5.61 9.79 -1.47
CA GLY A 58 6.06 10.77 -0.47
C GLY A 58 4.89 11.43 0.27
N GLN A 59 3.80 11.73 -0.45
CA GLN A 59 2.60 12.28 0.18
C GLN A 59 2.00 11.32 1.19
N VAL A 60 1.98 10.02 0.86
CA VAL A 60 1.50 9.00 1.78
C VAL A 60 2.37 8.95 3.03
N MET A 61 3.69 8.92 2.85
CA MET A 61 4.63 8.84 3.97
C MET A 61 4.51 10.02 4.93
N LEU A 62 4.22 11.21 4.40
CA LEU A 62 4.06 12.40 5.23
C LEU A 62 2.71 12.45 5.95
N ALA A 63 1.71 11.76 5.44
CA ALA A 63 0.35 11.86 5.96
C ALA A 63 0.03 10.82 7.03
N VAL A 64 0.62 9.62 6.94
CA VAL A 64 0.30 8.53 7.86
C VAL A 64 1.23 8.56 9.07
N SER A 65 0.82 7.87 10.14
CA SER A 65 1.53 7.91 11.43
C SER A 65 2.61 6.82 11.58
N ARG A 66 2.81 6.00 10.55
CA ARG A 66 3.76 4.87 10.60
C ARG A 66 4.52 4.75 9.29
N PRO A 67 5.66 4.01 9.29
CA PRO A 67 6.35 3.73 8.04
C PRO A 67 5.47 2.95 7.07
N VAL A 68 5.58 3.27 5.78
CA VAL A 68 4.81 2.65 4.71
C VAL A 68 5.76 2.18 3.62
N ASP A 69 5.61 0.94 3.19
CA ASP A 69 6.26 0.42 1.99
C ASP A 69 5.22 0.36 0.88
N ILE A 70 5.54 0.93 -0.27
CA ILE A 70 4.63 0.91 -1.43
C ILE A 70 5.36 0.25 -2.59
N ILE A 71 4.76 -0.80 -3.14
CA ILE A 71 5.31 -1.46 -4.32
C ILE A 71 4.39 -1.24 -5.52
N ASP A 72 5.00 -1.19 -6.70
CA ASP A 72 4.31 -0.98 -7.96
C ASP A 72 4.07 -2.33 -8.64
N LEU A 73 2.80 -2.76 -8.70
CA LEU A 73 2.45 -4.03 -9.33
C LEU A 73 2.55 -3.98 -10.85
N ASP A 74 2.67 -2.79 -11.44
CA ASP A 74 2.86 -2.64 -12.88
C ASP A 74 4.32 -2.80 -13.29
N SER A 75 5.23 -2.88 -12.32
CA SER A 75 6.65 -3.16 -12.55
C SER A 75 6.95 -4.59 -12.10
N PRO A 76 6.90 -5.58 -13.00
CA PRO A 76 7.07 -6.98 -12.60
C PRO A 76 8.45 -7.23 -11.99
N THR A 77 8.45 -7.84 -10.81
CA THR A 77 9.64 -8.35 -10.14
C THR A 77 9.31 -9.74 -9.63
N PRO A 78 10.31 -10.56 -9.26
CA PRO A 78 10.02 -11.85 -8.65
C PRO A 78 9.13 -11.74 -7.42
N PHE A 79 9.29 -10.67 -6.63
CA PHE A 79 8.48 -10.45 -5.43
C PHE A 79 7.03 -10.10 -5.77
N THR A 80 6.79 -9.16 -6.71
CA THR A 80 5.44 -8.80 -7.10
C THR A 80 4.71 -9.98 -7.74
N GLU A 81 5.41 -10.76 -8.57
CA GLU A 81 4.83 -11.95 -9.18
C GLU A 81 4.48 -13.00 -8.14
N PHE A 82 5.32 -13.16 -7.12
CA PHE A 82 5.05 -14.07 -6.02
C PHE A 82 3.76 -13.66 -5.27
N LEU A 83 3.63 -12.39 -4.93
CA LEU A 83 2.44 -11.89 -4.22
C LEU A 83 1.15 -12.14 -5.01
N ILE A 84 1.19 -11.87 -6.32
CA ILE A 84 0.04 -12.06 -7.19
C ILE A 84 -0.30 -13.54 -7.32
N ARG A 85 0.69 -14.37 -7.62
CA ARG A 85 0.49 -15.79 -7.85
C ARG A 85 -0.01 -16.52 -6.61
N LYS A 86 0.48 -16.14 -5.42
CA LYS A 86 0.10 -16.79 -4.17
C LYS A 86 -1.13 -16.16 -3.51
N GLY A 87 -1.74 -15.15 -4.14
CA GLY A 87 -2.90 -14.50 -3.56
C GLY A 87 -2.63 -13.78 -2.25
N LYS A 88 -1.41 -13.25 -2.09
CA LYS A 88 -0.99 -12.59 -0.84
C LYS A 88 -1.33 -11.11 -0.82
N LEU A 89 -2.28 -10.69 -1.65
CA LEU A 89 -2.74 -9.31 -1.75
C LEU A 89 -4.22 -9.26 -1.42
N ARG A 90 -4.64 -8.27 -0.64
CA ARG A 90 -6.06 -8.01 -0.39
C ARG A 90 -6.39 -6.61 -0.86
N ARG A 91 -7.36 -6.50 -1.75
CA ARG A 91 -7.75 -5.21 -2.30
C ARG A 91 -8.47 -4.35 -1.27
N VAL A 92 -8.07 -3.09 -1.17
CA VAL A 92 -8.67 -2.11 -0.26
C VAL A 92 -9.14 -0.85 -0.98
N GLY A 93 -8.77 -0.68 -2.21
CA GLY A 93 -9.20 0.48 -3.00
C GLY A 93 -9.22 0.30 -4.50
#